data_59cc371236b49c8b2a9a8ab158534690
#
_entry.id   59cc371236b49c8b2a9a8ab158534690
#
_cell.length_a   1.000
_cell.length_b   1.000
_cell.length_c   1.000
_cell.angle_alpha   90.00
_cell.angle_beta   90.00
_cell.angle_gamma   90.00
#
_symmetry.space_group_name_H-M   'P 1'
#
loop_
_entity.id
_entity.type
_entity.pdbx_description
1 polymer ?
#
loop_
_entity_poly.entity_id
_entity_poly.type
_entity_poly.pdbx_seq_one_letter_code
_entity_poly.pdbx_strand_id
1 'polypeptide(L)'
;MTVATRAARILIADDQSLFRAGLARLLDEDPRVEVVGQAADGLEAVKQAAKLKPDVILMDLKMPGIDGIEATRQIAEADPTAKVIVLTTFETDSQVIQALKAGARGYVLKDSTADAIVSSIVAVVSGERVMAGAVANRVLEMLTGTTTPKEFYDGLTNREIEILKLLANGMANKQIAYRLNISEKTVRNHVSNTYEKLGIYDRSQAVLYAVKKGLVEV
;
A
#
# COMPACT_ATOMS: atom_id res chain seq x y z
N MET A 1 -3.50 22.55 -34.16
CA MET A 1 -2.28 22.96 -33.47
C MET A 1 -2.19 22.12 -32.20
N THR A 2 -1.38 21.07 -32.23
CA THR A 2 -1.17 20.21 -31.07
C THR A 2 -0.26 20.99 -30.13
N VAL A 3 -0.79 21.46 -28.98
CA VAL A 3 0.03 22.02 -27.91
C VAL A 3 0.95 20.90 -27.47
N ALA A 4 2.24 21.04 -27.68
CA ALA A 4 3.24 20.12 -27.16
C ALA A 4 3.15 20.19 -25.62
N THR A 5 2.44 19.25 -25.04
CA THR A 5 2.34 19.13 -23.57
C THR A 5 3.73 18.74 -23.09
N ARG A 6 4.37 19.58 -22.26
CA ARG A 6 5.67 19.22 -21.67
C ARG A 6 5.56 17.92 -20.88
N ALA A 7 6.65 17.16 -20.83
CA ALA A 7 6.72 15.99 -19.96
C ALA A 7 6.40 16.36 -18.49
N ALA A 8 5.64 15.52 -17.83
CA ALA A 8 5.34 15.69 -16.40
C ALA A 8 6.60 15.37 -15.57
N ARG A 9 6.99 16.28 -14.69
CA ARG A 9 8.18 16.15 -13.83
C ARG A 9 7.86 15.32 -12.59
N ILE A 10 8.58 14.22 -12.40
CA ILE A 10 8.30 13.22 -11.38
C ILE A 10 9.42 13.15 -10.35
N LEU A 11 9.05 13.16 -9.06
CA LEU A 11 9.89 12.77 -7.95
C LEU A 11 9.47 11.36 -7.50
N ILE A 12 10.43 10.43 -7.35
CA ILE A 12 10.19 9.07 -6.84
C ILE A 12 10.76 8.98 -5.42
N ALA A 13 9.92 8.61 -4.45
CA ALA A 13 10.31 8.39 -3.06
C ALA A 13 10.01 6.95 -2.65
N ASP A 14 11.06 6.16 -2.40
CA ASP A 14 10.99 4.74 -2.07
C ASP A 14 12.29 4.31 -1.39
N ASP A 15 12.26 3.53 -0.32
CA ASP A 15 13.47 3.08 0.38
C ASP A 15 14.18 1.93 -0.35
N GLN A 16 13.48 1.20 -1.22
CA GLN A 16 14.02 0.09 -1.99
C GLN A 16 14.79 0.60 -3.20
N SER A 17 16.11 0.71 -3.07
CA SER A 17 16.98 1.30 -4.09
C SER A 17 16.86 0.63 -5.48
N LEU A 18 16.71 -0.70 -5.52
CA LEU A 18 16.57 -1.45 -6.78
C LEU A 18 15.24 -1.15 -7.47
N PHE A 19 14.14 -1.12 -6.71
CA PHE A 19 12.81 -0.77 -7.23
C PHE A 19 12.80 0.67 -7.74
N ARG A 20 13.29 1.61 -6.94
CA ARG A 20 13.36 3.04 -7.28
C ARG A 20 14.15 3.27 -8.57
N ALA A 21 15.34 2.67 -8.69
CA ALA A 21 16.17 2.79 -9.89
C ALA A 21 15.53 2.13 -11.13
N GLY A 22 14.91 0.96 -10.96
CA GLY A 22 14.18 0.26 -12.02
C GLY A 22 12.98 1.05 -12.52
N LEU A 23 12.17 1.58 -11.60
CA LEU A 23 11.02 2.41 -11.93
C LEU A 23 11.45 3.70 -12.64
N ALA A 24 12.49 4.38 -12.16
CA ALA A 24 13.01 5.59 -12.80
C ALA A 24 13.38 5.32 -14.26
N ARG A 25 14.11 4.23 -14.52
CA ARG A 25 14.50 3.84 -15.87
C ARG A 25 13.28 3.55 -16.76
N LEU A 26 12.28 2.82 -16.25
CA LEU A 26 11.07 2.51 -17.01
C LEU A 26 10.24 3.77 -17.33
N LEU A 27 10.18 4.73 -16.40
CA LEU A 27 9.47 5.98 -16.62
C LEU A 27 10.19 6.89 -17.61
N ASP A 28 11.52 6.94 -17.59
CA ASP A 28 12.32 7.75 -18.53
C ASP A 28 12.23 7.27 -19.99
N GLU A 29 11.72 6.04 -20.23
CA GLU A 29 11.45 5.54 -21.59
C GLU A 29 10.16 6.15 -22.20
N ASP A 30 9.29 6.77 -21.40
CA ASP A 30 8.03 7.35 -21.84
C ASP A 30 8.14 8.89 -21.99
N PRO A 31 7.93 9.46 -23.17
CA PRO A 31 8.08 10.90 -23.41
C PRO A 31 7.07 11.78 -22.67
N ARG A 32 6.04 11.19 -22.05
CA ARG A 32 5.03 11.93 -21.28
C ARG A 32 5.51 12.34 -19.90
N VAL A 33 6.58 11.73 -19.40
CA VAL A 33 7.10 11.92 -18.04
C VAL A 33 8.62 12.12 -18.05
N GLU A 34 9.15 12.76 -17.00
CA GLU A 34 10.58 13.00 -16.78
C GLU A 34 10.87 12.82 -15.28
N VAL A 35 11.77 11.93 -14.92
CA VAL A 35 12.18 11.74 -13.52
C VAL A 35 13.20 12.80 -13.13
N VAL A 36 12.77 13.79 -12.34
CA VAL A 36 13.62 14.94 -11.93
C VAL A 36 14.30 14.75 -10.58
N GLY A 37 13.95 13.69 -9.85
CA GLY A 37 14.58 13.39 -8.57
C GLY A 37 14.17 12.04 -8.00
N GLN A 38 14.98 11.55 -7.06
CA GLN A 38 14.76 10.33 -6.32
C GLN A 38 15.07 10.57 -4.84
N ALA A 39 14.26 10.04 -3.93
CA ALA A 39 14.43 10.11 -2.49
C ALA A 39 14.41 8.71 -1.88
N ALA A 40 15.26 8.45 -0.90
CA ALA A 40 15.36 7.15 -0.23
C ALA A 40 14.57 7.07 1.09
N ASP A 41 14.05 8.20 1.56
CA ASP A 41 13.23 8.31 2.77
C ASP A 41 12.27 9.50 2.68
N GLY A 42 11.34 9.57 3.65
CA GLY A 42 10.32 10.61 3.68
C GLY A 42 10.87 12.02 3.89
N LEU A 43 11.93 12.17 4.69
CA LEU A 43 12.54 13.48 4.94
C LEU A 43 13.22 14.03 3.69
N GLU A 44 13.91 13.16 2.96
CA GLU A 44 14.51 13.51 1.68
C GLU A 44 13.43 13.85 0.65
N ALA A 45 12.32 13.09 0.61
CA ALA A 45 11.19 13.36 -0.26
C ALA A 45 10.60 14.77 -0.03
N VAL A 46 10.37 15.17 1.24
CA VAL A 46 9.90 16.51 1.59
C VAL A 46 10.86 17.60 1.12
N LYS A 47 12.17 17.43 1.37
CA LYS A 47 13.21 18.40 0.95
C LYS A 47 13.28 18.53 -0.57
N GLN A 48 13.26 17.40 -1.27
CA GLN A 48 13.34 17.39 -2.74
C GLN A 48 12.06 17.93 -3.38
N ALA A 49 10.89 17.65 -2.83
CA ALA A 49 9.62 18.22 -3.30
C ALA A 49 9.65 19.74 -3.25
N ALA A 50 10.09 20.34 -2.14
CA ALA A 50 10.20 21.78 -1.99
C ALA A 50 11.21 22.42 -2.98
N LYS A 51 12.34 21.74 -3.23
CA LYS A 51 13.42 22.21 -4.10
C LYS A 51 13.08 22.07 -5.58
N LEU A 52 12.59 20.89 -5.98
CA LEU A 52 12.40 20.54 -7.39
C LEU A 52 11.05 20.96 -7.92
N LYS A 53 10.04 21.13 -7.07
CA LYS A 53 8.65 21.42 -7.42
C LYS A 53 8.16 20.50 -8.55
N PRO A 54 8.12 19.18 -8.32
CA PRO A 54 7.68 18.22 -9.32
C PRO A 54 6.18 18.38 -9.60
N ASP A 55 5.72 17.96 -10.77
CA ASP A 55 4.30 17.93 -11.11
C ASP A 55 3.57 16.81 -10.34
N VAL A 56 4.27 15.68 -10.10
CA VAL A 56 3.77 14.54 -9.33
C VAL A 56 4.90 13.93 -8.49
N ILE A 57 4.56 13.45 -7.32
CA ILE A 57 5.44 12.68 -6.44
C ILE A 57 4.87 11.26 -6.33
N LEU A 58 5.64 10.26 -6.72
CA LEU A 58 5.37 8.86 -6.44
C LEU A 58 5.95 8.54 -5.06
N MET A 59 5.10 8.18 -4.11
CA MET A 59 5.45 8.06 -2.69
C MET A 59 5.19 6.65 -2.17
N ASP A 60 6.23 5.94 -1.77
CA ASP A 60 6.03 4.73 -0.97
C ASP A 60 5.57 5.09 0.45
N LEU A 61 4.73 4.25 1.03
CA LEU A 61 4.25 4.44 2.41
C LEU A 61 5.27 3.95 3.44
N LYS A 62 5.99 2.87 3.14
CA LYS A 62 6.93 2.24 4.08
C LYS A 62 8.35 2.73 3.82
N MET A 63 8.74 3.75 4.53
CA MET A 63 10.09 4.28 4.50
C MET A 63 10.63 4.48 5.93
N PRO A 64 11.95 4.38 6.14
CA PRO A 64 12.54 4.61 7.46
C PRO A 64 12.44 6.08 7.89
N GLY A 65 12.36 6.31 9.19
CA GLY A 65 12.25 7.64 9.77
C GLY A 65 10.86 8.24 9.60
N ILE A 66 10.68 9.18 8.69
CA ILE A 66 9.36 9.73 8.33
C ILE A 66 8.76 8.82 7.26
N ASP A 67 7.61 8.22 7.56
CA ASP A 67 6.89 7.38 6.60
C ASP A 67 6.24 8.20 5.48
N GLY A 68 5.75 7.53 4.44
CA GLY A 68 5.18 8.21 3.28
C GLY A 68 3.87 8.94 3.58
N ILE A 69 3.11 8.55 4.61
CA ILE A 69 1.88 9.24 5.02
C ILE A 69 2.24 10.59 5.63
N GLU A 70 3.19 10.59 6.56
CA GLU A 70 3.67 11.79 7.22
C GLU A 70 4.39 12.72 6.23
N ALA A 71 5.21 12.17 5.32
CA ALA A 71 5.83 12.94 4.25
C ALA A 71 4.79 13.59 3.32
N THR A 72 3.73 12.84 2.94
CA THR A 72 2.62 13.36 2.14
C THR A 72 1.93 14.53 2.85
N ARG A 73 1.67 14.39 4.15
CA ARG A 73 1.04 15.45 4.95
C ARG A 73 1.89 16.72 4.98
N GLN A 74 3.19 16.60 5.26
CA GLN A 74 4.11 17.75 5.29
C GLN A 74 4.22 18.45 3.93
N ILE A 75 4.26 17.67 2.85
CA ILE A 75 4.28 18.22 1.49
C ILE A 75 2.99 18.97 1.19
N ALA A 76 1.82 18.39 1.51
CA ALA A 76 0.52 19.00 1.27
C ALA A 76 0.27 20.25 2.13
N GLU A 77 0.80 20.29 3.35
CA GLU A 77 0.76 21.49 4.23
C GLU A 77 1.65 22.62 3.69
N ALA A 78 2.83 22.27 3.17
CA ALA A 78 3.76 23.25 2.60
C ALA A 78 3.32 23.75 1.22
N ASP A 79 2.74 22.88 0.39
CA ASP A 79 2.20 23.18 -0.92
C ASP A 79 0.87 22.43 -1.17
N PRO A 80 -0.28 23.07 -0.96
CA PRO A 80 -1.60 22.47 -1.21
C PRO A 80 -1.85 22.08 -2.66
N THR A 81 -1.03 22.56 -3.60
CA THR A 81 -1.13 22.20 -5.03
C THR A 81 -0.33 20.95 -5.39
N ALA A 82 0.57 20.50 -4.51
CA ALA A 82 1.38 19.32 -4.71
C ALA A 82 0.50 18.08 -4.96
N LYS A 83 0.93 17.25 -5.88
CA LYS A 83 0.19 16.05 -6.28
C LYS A 83 0.99 14.82 -5.89
N VAL A 84 0.50 14.09 -4.91
CA VAL A 84 1.12 12.85 -4.42
C VAL A 84 0.29 11.67 -4.88
N ILE A 85 0.92 10.72 -5.57
CA ILE A 85 0.41 9.38 -5.85
C ILE A 85 1.13 8.41 -4.91
N VAL A 86 0.38 7.73 -4.09
CA VAL A 86 0.92 6.64 -3.27
C VAL A 86 1.21 5.44 -4.16
N LEU A 87 2.42 4.92 -4.06
CA LEU A 87 2.89 3.74 -4.77
C LEU A 87 3.30 2.69 -3.75
N THR A 88 2.52 1.61 -3.63
CA THR A 88 2.71 0.64 -2.55
C THR A 88 2.43 -0.79 -2.98
N THR A 89 2.92 -1.72 -2.20
CA THR A 89 2.52 -3.11 -2.33
C THR A 89 1.22 -3.47 -1.67
N PHE A 90 0.52 -4.11 -1.23
CA PHE A 90 -0.76 -4.21 -0.53
C PHE A 90 -0.67 -3.61 0.88
N GLU A 91 -1.50 -2.61 1.16
CA GLU A 91 -1.57 -1.97 2.48
C GLU A 91 -2.92 -2.20 3.17
N THR A 92 -2.94 -1.94 4.48
CA THR A 92 -4.16 -2.06 5.28
C THR A 92 -5.15 -0.94 4.95
N ASP A 93 -6.44 -1.21 5.17
CA ASP A 93 -7.53 -0.25 4.93
C ASP A 93 -7.28 1.09 5.65
N SER A 94 -6.68 1.05 6.85
CA SER A 94 -6.35 2.25 7.62
C SER A 94 -5.29 3.12 6.94
N GLN A 95 -4.29 2.53 6.31
CA GLN A 95 -3.22 3.27 5.63
C GLN A 95 -3.73 3.96 4.36
N VAL A 96 -4.63 3.31 3.60
CA VAL A 96 -5.30 3.95 2.45
C VAL A 96 -6.03 5.21 2.90
N ILE A 97 -6.85 5.12 3.95
CA ILE A 97 -7.60 6.27 4.48
C ILE A 97 -6.65 7.36 4.99
N GLN A 98 -5.60 6.98 5.72
CA GLN A 98 -4.65 7.94 6.27
C GLN A 98 -3.90 8.68 5.15
N ALA A 99 -3.48 7.98 4.08
CA ALA A 99 -2.83 8.60 2.94
C ALA A 99 -3.75 9.59 2.21
N LEU A 100 -5.03 9.23 2.02
CA LEU A 100 -6.03 10.13 1.43
C LEU A 100 -6.30 11.36 2.31
N LYS A 101 -6.39 11.18 3.63
CA LYS A 101 -6.52 12.30 4.59
C LYS A 101 -5.28 13.18 4.64
N ALA A 102 -4.09 12.60 4.42
CA ALA A 102 -2.84 13.35 4.32
C ALA A 102 -2.72 14.17 3.03
N GLY A 103 -3.64 14.00 2.06
CA GLY A 103 -3.70 14.79 0.83
C GLY A 103 -3.31 14.05 -0.43
N ALA A 104 -3.11 12.73 -0.39
CA ALA A 104 -2.82 11.95 -1.59
C ALA A 104 -3.92 12.13 -2.67
N ARG A 105 -3.48 12.30 -3.91
CA ARG A 105 -4.33 12.48 -5.09
C ARG A 105 -4.54 11.20 -5.87
N GLY A 106 -3.66 10.22 -5.66
CA GLY A 106 -3.73 8.93 -6.32
C GLY A 106 -3.21 7.80 -5.45
N TYR A 107 -3.60 6.57 -5.82
CA TYR A 107 -3.17 5.34 -5.16
C TYR A 107 -2.97 4.25 -6.21
N VAL A 108 -1.75 3.79 -6.38
CA VAL A 108 -1.33 2.82 -7.41
C VAL A 108 -0.52 1.70 -6.74
N LEU A 109 -0.64 0.48 -7.24
CA LEU A 109 0.12 -0.65 -6.72
C LEU A 109 1.50 -0.75 -7.36
N LYS A 110 2.53 -1.17 -6.61
CA LYS A 110 3.90 -1.37 -7.10
C LYS A 110 4.02 -2.47 -8.16
N ASP A 111 3.06 -3.39 -8.23
CA ASP A 111 2.98 -4.43 -9.25
C ASP A 111 2.25 -4.00 -10.54
N SER A 112 1.82 -2.73 -10.61
CA SER A 112 1.22 -2.16 -11.82
C SER A 112 2.24 -2.06 -12.94
N THR A 113 1.76 -2.14 -14.19
CA THR A 113 2.63 -1.94 -15.35
C THR A 113 3.12 -0.49 -15.43
N ALA A 114 4.28 -0.26 -16.05
CA ALA A 114 4.82 1.09 -16.24
C ALA A 114 3.81 2.01 -16.96
N ASP A 115 3.12 1.52 -17.99
CA ASP A 115 2.10 2.28 -18.70
C ASP A 115 0.90 2.66 -17.80
N ALA A 116 0.47 1.78 -16.90
CA ALA A 116 -0.58 2.09 -15.93
C ALA A 116 -0.14 3.19 -14.93
N ILE A 117 1.12 3.16 -14.50
CA ILE A 117 1.70 4.19 -13.63
C ILE A 117 1.78 5.53 -14.39
N VAL A 118 2.29 5.54 -15.63
CA VAL A 118 2.36 6.76 -16.46
C VAL A 118 0.96 7.32 -16.74
N SER A 119 0.00 6.47 -17.05
CA SER A 119 -1.39 6.89 -17.25
C SER A 119 -1.99 7.54 -16.01
N SER A 120 -1.69 6.97 -14.82
CA SER A 120 -2.09 7.54 -13.54
C SER A 120 -1.44 8.89 -13.25
N ILE A 121 -0.16 9.05 -13.60
CA ILE A 121 0.56 10.31 -13.49
C ILE A 121 -0.11 11.38 -14.36
N VAL A 122 -0.36 11.08 -15.64
CA VAL A 122 -0.97 12.02 -16.58
C VAL A 122 -2.36 12.45 -16.12
N ALA A 123 -3.19 11.51 -15.63
CA ALA A 123 -4.51 11.81 -15.11
C ALA A 123 -4.43 12.72 -13.86
N VAL A 124 -3.50 12.46 -12.93
CA VAL A 124 -3.33 13.31 -11.75
C VAL A 124 -2.77 14.69 -12.11
N VAL A 125 -1.91 14.79 -13.11
CA VAL A 125 -1.45 16.08 -13.66
C VAL A 125 -2.61 16.89 -14.24
N SER A 126 -3.56 16.21 -14.89
CA SER A 126 -4.78 16.84 -15.42
C SER A 126 -5.80 17.24 -14.35
N GLY A 127 -5.56 16.88 -13.08
CA GLY A 127 -6.40 17.24 -11.94
C GLY A 127 -7.38 16.14 -11.49
N GLU A 128 -7.31 14.97 -12.10
CA GLU A 128 -8.12 13.82 -11.72
C GLU A 128 -7.59 13.18 -10.44
N ARG A 129 -8.43 12.36 -9.79
CA ARG A 129 -8.01 11.46 -8.71
C ARG A 129 -7.99 10.03 -9.25
N VAL A 130 -6.91 9.32 -9.00
CA VAL A 130 -6.71 7.96 -9.51
C VAL A 130 -6.66 6.97 -8.35
N MET A 131 -7.44 5.91 -8.44
CA MET A 131 -7.36 4.78 -7.52
C MET A 131 -7.33 3.47 -8.30
N ALA A 132 -6.41 2.58 -7.97
CA ALA A 132 -6.47 1.20 -8.45
C ALA A 132 -7.82 0.59 -8.05
N GLY A 133 -8.45 -0.19 -8.92
CA GLY A 133 -9.82 -0.70 -8.72
C GLY A 133 -10.01 -1.45 -7.39
N ALA A 134 -9.00 -2.22 -6.96
CA ALA A 134 -9.01 -2.89 -5.66
C ALA A 134 -9.09 -1.89 -4.48
N VAL A 135 -8.40 -0.75 -4.59
CA VAL A 135 -8.40 0.32 -3.57
C VAL A 135 -9.72 1.07 -3.59
N ALA A 136 -10.25 1.40 -4.78
CA ALA A 136 -11.53 2.08 -4.93
C ALA A 136 -12.69 1.27 -4.33
N ASN A 137 -12.75 -0.03 -4.59
CA ASN A 137 -13.74 -0.94 -4.03
C ASN A 137 -13.67 -0.95 -2.49
N ARG A 138 -12.47 -0.98 -1.92
CA ARG A 138 -12.25 -0.93 -0.48
C ARG A 138 -12.73 0.37 0.16
N VAL A 139 -12.43 1.50 -0.46
CA VAL A 139 -12.91 2.81 0.00
C VAL A 139 -14.45 2.89 -0.06
N LEU A 140 -15.05 2.37 -1.13
CA LEU A 140 -16.52 2.28 -1.26
C LEU A 140 -17.15 1.39 -0.20
N GLU A 141 -16.59 0.22 0.06
CA GLU A 141 -17.02 -0.68 1.14
C GLU A 141 -17.03 0.03 2.50
N MET A 142 -16.00 0.82 2.79
CA MET A 142 -15.92 1.61 4.03
C MET A 142 -16.96 2.74 4.12
N LEU A 143 -17.22 3.42 3.00
CA LEU A 143 -18.17 4.53 2.95
C LEU A 143 -19.63 4.07 3.00
N THR A 144 -19.92 2.91 2.41
CA THR A 144 -21.29 2.36 2.36
C THR A 144 -21.69 1.58 3.62
N GLY A 145 -20.76 1.39 4.56
CA GLY A 145 -21.03 0.64 5.78
C GLY A 145 -21.38 -0.84 5.54
N THR A 146 -21.19 -1.33 4.31
CA THR A 146 -21.39 -2.73 3.93
C THR A 146 -20.23 -3.63 4.39
N THR A 147 -19.19 -3.06 4.97
CA THR A 147 -18.27 -3.80 5.80
C THR A 147 -18.94 -4.11 7.12
N THR A 148 -19.27 -5.38 7.36
CA THR A 148 -19.15 -5.89 8.74
C THR A 148 -17.88 -5.30 9.31
N PRO A 149 -17.87 -4.71 10.54
CA PRO A 149 -16.64 -4.17 11.12
C PRO A 149 -15.56 -5.24 11.00
N LYS A 150 -14.58 -5.04 10.14
CA LYS A 150 -13.38 -5.85 10.17
C LYS A 150 -12.74 -5.51 11.49
N GLU A 151 -13.03 -6.30 12.50
CA GLU A 151 -12.34 -6.25 13.76
C GLU A 151 -10.85 -6.25 13.45
N PHE A 152 -10.16 -5.29 14.03
CA PHE A 152 -8.74 -5.05 13.76
C PHE A 152 -7.95 -6.20 14.42
N TYR A 153 -7.60 -7.20 13.63
CA TYR A 153 -6.84 -8.36 14.10
C TYR A 153 -5.32 -8.10 14.02
N ASP A 154 -4.88 -7.05 14.69
CA ASP A 154 -3.46 -6.75 14.98
C ASP A 154 -2.52 -6.96 13.76
N GLY A 155 -2.92 -6.46 12.58
CA GLY A 155 -2.11 -6.50 11.34
C GLY A 155 -2.21 -7.80 10.54
N LEU A 156 -3.11 -8.71 10.89
CA LEU A 156 -3.32 -9.95 10.12
C LEU A 156 -4.01 -9.67 8.78
N THR A 157 -3.52 -10.31 7.73
CA THR A 157 -4.19 -10.36 6.43
C THR A 157 -5.45 -11.22 6.47
N ASN A 158 -6.36 -11.06 5.51
CA ASN A 158 -7.56 -11.90 5.40
C ASN A 158 -7.20 -13.39 5.35
N ARG A 159 -6.11 -13.74 4.66
CA ARG A 159 -5.65 -15.13 4.54
C ARG A 159 -5.12 -15.67 5.87
N GLU A 160 -4.42 -14.86 6.62
CA GLU A 160 -3.94 -15.21 7.97
C GLU A 160 -5.10 -15.37 8.94
N ILE A 161 -6.13 -14.51 8.87
CA ILE A 161 -7.36 -14.62 9.67
C ILE A 161 -8.13 -15.88 9.32
N GLU A 162 -8.29 -16.18 8.03
CA GLU A 162 -8.97 -17.40 7.57
C GLU A 162 -8.26 -18.67 8.08
N ILE A 163 -6.94 -18.70 7.97
CA ILE A 163 -6.12 -19.80 8.48
C ILE A 163 -6.20 -19.87 10.01
N LEU A 164 -6.14 -18.73 10.70
CA LEU A 164 -6.24 -18.66 12.15
C LEU A 164 -7.60 -19.18 12.67
N LYS A 165 -8.71 -18.85 12.00
CA LYS A 165 -10.05 -19.41 12.30
C LYS A 165 -10.08 -20.93 12.18
N LEU A 166 -9.55 -21.47 11.09
CA LEU A 166 -9.50 -22.92 10.86
C LEU A 166 -8.59 -23.62 11.88
N LEU A 167 -7.46 -22.99 12.21
CA LEU A 167 -6.53 -23.48 13.24
C LEU A 167 -7.19 -23.48 14.62
N ALA A 168 -7.92 -22.43 14.98
CA ALA A 168 -8.64 -22.30 16.26
C ALA A 168 -9.80 -23.31 16.35
N ASN A 169 -10.44 -23.66 15.23
CA ASN A 169 -11.41 -24.74 15.16
C ASN A 169 -10.78 -26.15 15.17
N GLY A 170 -9.52 -26.29 15.55
CA GLY A 170 -8.86 -27.59 15.76
C GLY A 170 -8.27 -28.25 14.52
N MET A 171 -8.36 -27.64 13.31
CA MET A 171 -7.85 -28.26 12.08
C MET A 171 -6.33 -28.31 12.04
N ALA A 172 -5.76 -29.45 11.68
CA ALA A 172 -4.32 -29.59 11.41
C ALA A 172 -3.92 -28.87 10.11
N ASN A 173 -2.65 -28.44 9.98
CA ASN A 173 -2.16 -27.72 8.80
C ASN A 173 -2.44 -28.46 7.48
N LYS A 174 -2.36 -29.78 7.48
CA LYS A 174 -2.71 -30.63 6.31
C LYS A 174 -4.19 -30.51 5.92
N GLN A 175 -5.09 -30.46 6.89
CA GLN A 175 -6.53 -30.31 6.66
C GLN A 175 -6.85 -28.88 6.16
N ILE A 176 -6.18 -27.87 6.73
CA ILE A 176 -6.29 -26.47 6.27
C ILE A 176 -5.80 -26.34 4.82
N ALA A 177 -4.66 -26.94 4.51
CA ALA A 177 -4.10 -26.97 3.16
C ALA A 177 -5.08 -27.56 2.14
N TYR A 178 -5.67 -28.70 2.45
CA TYR A 178 -6.69 -29.33 1.62
C TYR A 178 -7.92 -28.46 1.44
N ARG A 179 -8.46 -27.91 2.54
CA ARG A 179 -9.67 -27.07 2.52
C ARG A 179 -9.48 -25.78 1.71
N LEU A 180 -8.29 -25.19 1.76
CA LEU A 180 -7.97 -23.92 1.11
C LEU A 180 -7.31 -24.09 -0.27
N ASN A 181 -7.15 -25.32 -0.73
CA ASN A 181 -6.49 -25.70 -1.99
C ASN A 181 -5.09 -25.08 -2.17
N ILE A 182 -4.26 -25.16 -1.12
CA ILE A 182 -2.87 -24.68 -1.10
C ILE A 182 -1.94 -25.75 -0.52
N SER A 183 -0.62 -25.57 -0.65
CA SER A 183 0.34 -26.50 -0.07
C SER A 183 0.41 -26.38 1.47
N GLU A 184 0.70 -27.50 2.15
CA GLU A 184 0.92 -27.49 3.61
C GLU A 184 2.08 -26.58 4.00
N LYS A 185 3.10 -26.43 3.14
CA LYS A 185 4.19 -25.48 3.32
C LYS A 185 3.68 -24.04 3.34
N THR A 186 2.75 -23.71 2.45
CA THR A 186 2.12 -22.37 2.39
C THR A 186 1.32 -22.09 3.67
N VAL A 187 0.57 -23.07 4.19
CA VAL A 187 -0.13 -22.93 5.47
C VAL A 187 0.86 -22.67 6.60
N ARG A 188 1.94 -23.44 6.70
CA ARG A 188 2.98 -23.22 7.73
C ARG A 188 3.58 -21.83 7.67
N ASN A 189 3.85 -21.30 6.47
CA ASN A 189 4.36 -19.94 6.31
C ASN A 189 3.35 -18.90 6.84
N HIS A 190 2.07 -19.01 6.49
CA HIS A 190 1.04 -18.11 7.02
C HIS A 190 0.91 -18.21 8.54
N VAL A 191 0.96 -19.42 9.12
CA VAL A 191 0.92 -19.61 10.58
C VAL A 191 2.12 -18.95 11.25
N SER A 192 3.32 -19.12 10.69
CA SER A 192 4.54 -18.50 11.22
C SER A 192 4.44 -16.97 11.18
N ASN A 193 4.01 -16.39 10.05
CA ASN A 193 3.82 -14.94 9.92
C ASN A 193 2.73 -14.42 10.87
N THR A 194 1.65 -15.19 11.07
CA THR A 194 0.59 -14.85 12.05
C THR A 194 1.16 -14.81 13.46
N TYR A 195 1.96 -15.80 13.84
CA TYR A 195 2.58 -15.86 15.18
C TYR A 195 3.53 -14.69 15.41
N GLU A 196 4.36 -14.36 14.43
CA GLU A 196 5.27 -13.23 14.47
C GLU A 196 4.52 -11.89 14.63
N LYS A 197 3.48 -11.67 13.82
CA LYS A 197 2.66 -10.42 13.88
C LYS A 197 1.93 -10.25 15.22
N LEU A 198 1.47 -11.35 15.81
CA LEU A 198 0.74 -11.34 17.09
C LEU A 198 1.65 -11.42 18.32
N GLY A 199 2.97 -11.64 18.14
CA GLY A 199 3.91 -11.85 19.24
C GLY A 199 3.59 -13.11 20.06
N ILE A 200 3.06 -14.16 19.42
CA ILE A 200 2.69 -15.44 20.04
C ILE A 200 3.61 -16.56 19.56
N TYR A 201 3.75 -17.61 20.37
CA TYR A 201 4.79 -18.61 20.15
C TYR A 201 4.24 -20.04 19.91
N ASP A 202 2.95 -20.27 20.18
CA ASP A 202 2.35 -21.59 20.06
C ASP A 202 0.88 -21.53 19.64
N ARG A 203 0.36 -22.72 19.29
CA ARG A 203 -1.02 -22.91 18.86
C ARG A 203 -2.05 -22.52 19.91
N SER A 204 -1.77 -22.79 21.19
CA SER A 204 -2.71 -22.52 22.28
C SER A 204 -2.93 -21.03 22.45
N GLN A 205 -1.86 -20.22 22.33
CA GLN A 205 -1.95 -18.77 22.32
C GLN A 205 -2.72 -18.23 21.12
N ALA A 206 -2.57 -18.88 19.95
CA ALA A 206 -3.32 -18.52 18.75
C ALA A 206 -4.83 -18.79 18.92
N VAL A 207 -5.20 -19.91 19.54
CA VAL A 207 -6.61 -20.24 19.88
C VAL A 207 -7.17 -19.22 20.86
N LEU A 208 -6.45 -18.91 21.95
CA LEU A 208 -6.86 -17.91 22.94
C LEU A 208 -7.07 -16.54 22.29
N TYR A 209 -6.17 -16.13 21.41
CA TYR A 209 -6.31 -14.90 20.65
C TYR A 209 -7.58 -14.89 19.80
N ALA A 210 -7.83 -15.99 19.05
CA ALA A 210 -9.00 -16.13 18.17
C ALA A 210 -10.32 -16.04 18.97
N VAL A 211 -10.40 -16.69 20.14
CA VAL A 211 -11.54 -16.62 21.04
C VAL A 211 -11.71 -15.20 21.61
N LYS A 212 -10.64 -14.60 22.12
CA LYS A 212 -10.67 -13.23 22.69
C LYS A 212 -11.11 -12.18 21.67
N LYS A 213 -10.80 -12.38 20.40
CA LYS A 213 -11.19 -11.50 19.28
C LYS A 213 -12.51 -11.90 18.61
N GLY A 214 -13.25 -12.86 19.15
CA GLY A 214 -14.54 -13.29 18.59
C GLY A 214 -14.44 -13.98 17.21
N LEU A 215 -13.24 -14.43 16.82
CA LEU A 215 -13.01 -15.10 15.54
C LEU A 215 -13.63 -16.49 15.48
N VAL A 216 -13.79 -17.12 16.62
CA VAL A 216 -14.42 -18.43 16.83
C VAL A 216 -15.24 -18.41 18.12
N GLU A 217 -16.36 -19.09 18.12
CA GLU A 217 -17.16 -19.36 19.32
C GLU A 217 -16.65 -20.64 19.98
N VAL A 218 -16.63 -20.67 21.33
CA VAL A 218 -16.23 -21.85 22.12
C VAL A 218 -17.47 -22.58 22.60
#